data_4e8a21e14a25e16ec1898a05f3f8dcbb
#
_entry.id   4e8a21e14a25e16ec1898a05f3f8dcbb
#
_cell.length_a   1.000
_cell.length_b   1.000
_cell.length_c   1.000
_cell.angle_alpha   90.00
_cell.angle_beta   90.00
_cell.angle_gamma   90.00
#
_symmetry.space_group_name_H-M   'P 1'
#
loop_
_entity.id
_entity.type
_entity.pdbx_description
1 polymer ?
#
loop_
_entity_poly.entity_id
_entity_poly.type
_entity_poly.pdbx_seq_one_letter_code
_entity_poly.pdbx_strand_id
1 'polypeptide(L)'
;MKLEFDWKSDFPKACKAALVADSNVDRLYGDEIVRRIEDMGLQVERIVFPAGEASKTLETYVELVRGFAALGLTRTDFAIALGGGVVGDLTGFAAATYMRGIGFVQIPTTLLAMVDSSIGGKTGVDIPEGKNLVGAFHLPKRIVRDVKFLETLPGKELKNGLAEMIKTAVLFDEEMFAALRVFVAKGAREWRGEGMAQWVERCAQWKQKVVDEDFREDGKRKLLNLGHTFGHAIEAASDFKLGHGACVAMGMRIVGREVPEIGEILDAYGFARVECGPRSLWVTGGENAASPLELDRGQVMSLLTNDKKRSGDSITLVVPRKIGACELVETPMAEVGNWLR
;
A
#
# COMPACT_ATOMS: atom_id res chain seq x y z
N MET A 1 -15.00 -16.25 7.60
CA MET A 1 -14.71 -14.81 7.51
C MET A 1 -15.32 -14.11 8.71
N LYS A 2 -14.52 -13.36 9.46
CA LYS A 2 -15.00 -12.61 10.64
C LYS A 2 -15.28 -11.17 10.20
N LEU A 3 -16.48 -10.93 9.64
CA LEU A 3 -16.99 -9.58 9.37
C LEU A 3 -17.78 -9.09 10.57
N GLU A 4 -17.09 -8.89 11.69
CA GLU A 4 -17.71 -8.34 12.87
C GLU A 4 -17.37 -6.86 12.95
N PHE A 5 -18.25 -5.99 12.49
CA PHE A 5 -18.19 -4.58 12.83
C PHE A 5 -19.60 -4.07 13.19
N ASP A 6 -19.68 -3.36 14.28
CA ASP A 6 -20.91 -2.73 14.71
C ASP A 6 -21.10 -1.40 13.97
N TRP A 7 -21.69 -1.49 12.74
CA TRP A 7 -21.98 -0.31 11.95
C TRP A 7 -22.93 0.67 12.64
N LYS A 8 -23.84 0.16 13.51
CA LYS A 8 -24.78 1.03 14.23
C LYS A 8 -24.08 1.94 15.23
N SER A 9 -22.99 1.46 15.84
CA SER A 9 -22.13 2.29 16.68
C SER A 9 -21.40 3.37 15.88
N ASP A 10 -20.85 3.01 14.71
CA ASP A 10 -20.08 3.93 13.88
C ASP A 10 -20.98 4.92 13.10
N PHE A 11 -22.18 4.48 12.68
CA PHE A 11 -23.13 5.22 11.85
C PHE A 11 -24.57 5.07 12.36
N PRO A 12 -24.91 5.63 13.52
CA PRO A 12 -26.20 5.34 14.20
C PRO A 12 -27.44 5.84 13.44
N LYS A 13 -27.27 6.67 12.44
CA LYS A 13 -28.36 7.23 11.61
C LYS A 13 -28.33 6.72 10.17
N ALA A 14 -27.43 5.80 9.84
CA ALA A 14 -27.34 5.24 8.49
C ALA A 14 -28.53 4.32 8.23
N CYS A 15 -29.05 4.37 7.02
CA CYS A 15 -30.06 3.46 6.49
C CYS A 15 -29.50 2.60 5.34
N LYS A 16 -28.46 3.09 4.68
CA LYS A 16 -27.85 2.49 3.50
C LYS A 16 -26.35 2.56 3.54
N ALA A 17 -25.70 1.66 2.77
CA ALA A 17 -24.31 1.78 2.40
C ALA A 17 -24.09 1.46 0.91
N ALA A 18 -23.07 2.07 0.30
CA ALA A 18 -22.56 1.65 -0.99
C ALA A 18 -21.36 0.74 -0.78
N LEU A 19 -21.44 -0.51 -1.24
CA LEU A 19 -20.30 -1.43 -1.29
C LEU A 19 -19.55 -1.23 -2.60
N VAL A 20 -18.34 -0.71 -2.52
CA VAL A 20 -17.46 -0.48 -3.66
C VAL A 20 -16.41 -1.57 -3.71
N ALA A 21 -16.27 -2.23 -4.85
CA ALA A 21 -15.28 -3.29 -5.07
C ALA A 21 -14.74 -3.24 -6.51
N ASP A 22 -13.57 -3.83 -6.72
CA ASP A 22 -13.15 -4.18 -8.08
C ASP A 22 -13.75 -5.49 -8.55
N SER A 23 -13.74 -5.72 -9.88
CA SER A 23 -14.37 -6.88 -10.52
C SER A 23 -13.82 -8.24 -10.04
N ASN A 24 -12.54 -8.31 -9.60
CA ASN A 24 -11.97 -9.56 -9.09
C ASN A 24 -12.47 -9.86 -7.67
N VAL A 25 -12.48 -8.85 -6.81
CA VAL A 25 -12.89 -8.99 -5.42
C VAL A 25 -14.41 -9.18 -5.32
N ASP A 26 -15.18 -8.44 -6.12
CA ASP A 26 -16.65 -8.62 -6.18
C ASP A 26 -17.04 -10.04 -6.57
N ARG A 27 -16.41 -10.59 -7.61
CA ARG A 27 -16.65 -11.97 -8.05
C ARG A 27 -16.34 -13.02 -6.97
N LEU A 28 -15.35 -12.77 -6.12
CA LEU A 28 -14.92 -13.70 -5.07
C LEU A 28 -15.76 -13.59 -3.80
N TYR A 29 -16.15 -12.38 -3.44
CA TYR A 29 -16.63 -12.06 -2.10
C TYR A 29 -17.89 -11.19 -2.06
N GLY A 30 -18.25 -10.53 -3.17
CA GLY A 30 -19.32 -9.53 -3.20
C GLY A 30 -20.64 -10.05 -2.64
N ASP A 31 -21.10 -11.21 -3.11
CA ASP A 31 -22.38 -11.79 -2.67
C ASP A 31 -22.38 -12.22 -1.20
N GLU A 32 -21.25 -12.73 -0.70
CA GLU A 32 -21.14 -13.11 0.71
C GLU A 32 -21.15 -11.90 1.61
N ILE A 33 -20.39 -10.85 1.23
CA ILE A 33 -20.29 -9.62 2.02
C ILE A 33 -21.62 -8.87 2.07
N VAL A 34 -22.30 -8.72 0.92
CA VAL A 34 -23.63 -8.09 0.87
C VAL A 34 -24.60 -8.79 1.81
N ARG A 35 -24.75 -10.12 1.67
CA ARG A 35 -25.66 -10.88 2.56
C ARG A 35 -25.34 -10.67 4.03
N ARG A 36 -24.07 -10.71 4.43
CA ARG A 36 -23.68 -10.51 5.82
C ARG A 36 -24.04 -9.11 6.34
N ILE A 37 -23.90 -8.08 5.52
CA ILE A 37 -24.24 -6.71 5.89
C ILE A 37 -25.76 -6.54 5.96
N GLU A 38 -26.50 -7.14 5.04
CA GLU A 38 -27.97 -7.14 5.05
C GLU A 38 -28.54 -7.91 6.26
N ASP A 39 -27.91 -9.03 6.64
CA ASP A 39 -28.27 -9.78 7.86
C ASP A 39 -28.07 -8.95 9.14
N MET A 40 -27.16 -7.97 9.11
CA MET A 40 -27.01 -6.99 10.19
C MET A 40 -28.04 -5.84 10.12
N GLY A 41 -28.97 -5.87 9.16
CA GLY A 41 -30.08 -4.93 9.02
C GLY A 41 -29.73 -3.63 8.29
N LEU A 42 -28.71 -3.60 7.43
CA LEU A 42 -28.33 -2.46 6.63
C LEU A 42 -28.63 -2.74 5.14
N GLN A 43 -29.31 -1.82 4.46
CA GLN A 43 -29.47 -1.89 3.00
C GLN A 43 -28.15 -1.62 2.31
N VAL A 44 -27.70 -2.50 1.42
CA VAL A 44 -26.43 -2.39 0.68
C VAL A 44 -26.66 -2.49 -0.82
N GLU A 45 -26.03 -1.57 -1.55
CA GLU A 45 -25.99 -1.58 -3.01
C GLU A 45 -24.54 -1.63 -3.49
N ARG A 46 -24.27 -2.39 -4.55
CA ARG A 46 -22.91 -2.56 -5.08
C ARG A 46 -22.59 -1.59 -6.20
N ILE A 47 -21.34 -1.10 -6.18
CA ILE A 47 -20.72 -0.36 -7.27
C ILE A 47 -19.40 -1.07 -7.59
N VAL A 48 -19.28 -1.60 -8.82
CA VAL A 48 -18.13 -2.42 -9.23
C VAL A 48 -17.45 -1.77 -10.42
N PHE A 49 -16.11 -1.67 -10.35
CA PHE A 49 -15.27 -1.16 -11.44
C PHE A 49 -14.22 -2.21 -11.87
N PRO A 50 -13.58 -2.09 -13.03
CA PRO A 50 -12.57 -3.02 -13.50
C PRO A 50 -11.37 -3.11 -12.54
N ALA A 51 -10.87 -4.32 -12.27
CA ALA A 51 -9.72 -4.51 -11.39
C ALA A 51 -8.41 -3.97 -12.00
N GLY A 52 -7.53 -3.46 -11.17
CA GLY A 52 -6.18 -3.02 -11.52
C GLY A 52 -5.94 -1.52 -11.35
N GLU A 53 -4.65 -1.15 -11.34
CA GLU A 53 -4.21 0.24 -11.14
C GLU A 53 -4.74 1.19 -12.23
N ALA A 54 -4.95 0.69 -13.45
CA ALA A 54 -5.52 1.47 -14.55
C ALA A 54 -6.90 2.06 -14.26
N SER A 55 -7.61 1.52 -13.27
CA SER A 55 -8.91 2.05 -12.82
C SER A 55 -8.78 3.18 -11.79
N LYS A 56 -7.59 3.47 -11.29
CA LYS A 56 -7.38 4.51 -10.27
C LYS A 56 -7.35 5.92 -10.88
N THR A 57 -8.42 6.31 -11.53
CA THR A 57 -8.53 7.52 -12.36
C THR A 57 -9.61 8.48 -11.89
N LEU A 58 -9.59 9.72 -12.44
CA LEU A 58 -10.66 10.70 -12.22
C LEU A 58 -12.00 10.23 -12.82
N GLU A 59 -11.97 9.49 -13.90
CA GLU A 59 -13.18 8.96 -14.56
C GLU A 59 -13.88 7.97 -13.63
N THR A 60 -13.16 6.99 -13.10
CA THR A 60 -13.72 6.02 -12.13
C THR A 60 -14.19 6.71 -10.85
N TYR A 61 -13.45 7.70 -10.36
CA TYR A 61 -13.90 8.51 -9.23
C TYR A 61 -15.24 9.21 -9.52
N VAL A 62 -15.42 9.80 -10.70
CA VAL A 62 -16.68 10.45 -11.09
C VAL A 62 -17.81 9.42 -11.17
N GLU A 63 -17.56 8.22 -11.68
CA GLU A 63 -18.52 7.12 -11.70
C GLU A 63 -18.96 6.72 -10.29
N LEU A 64 -18.02 6.60 -9.35
CA LEU A 64 -18.35 6.32 -7.93
C LEU A 64 -19.23 7.41 -7.31
N VAL A 65 -18.88 8.68 -7.49
CA VAL A 65 -19.68 9.80 -6.96
C VAL A 65 -21.09 9.83 -7.57
N ARG A 66 -21.22 9.56 -8.87
CA ARG A 66 -22.52 9.42 -9.53
C ARG A 66 -23.30 8.21 -9.01
N GLY A 67 -22.61 7.10 -8.77
CA GLY A 67 -23.19 5.90 -8.15
C GLY A 67 -23.77 6.21 -6.77
N PHE A 68 -23.02 6.89 -5.90
CA PHE A 68 -23.51 7.31 -4.58
C PHE A 68 -24.76 8.20 -4.68
N ALA A 69 -24.79 9.12 -5.66
CA ALA A 69 -25.94 9.96 -5.90
C ALA A 69 -27.15 9.18 -6.43
N ALA A 70 -26.96 8.24 -7.35
CA ALA A 70 -28.02 7.38 -7.90
C ALA A 70 -28.64 6.47 -6.83
N LEU A 71 -27.82 5.98 -5.89
CA LEU A 71 -28.27 5.21 -4.72
C LEU A 71 -29.00 6.08 -3.68
N GLY A 72 -28.96 7.40 -3.84
CA GLY A 72 -29.54 8.34 -2.89
C GLY A 72 -28.90 8.29 -1.50
N LEU A 73 -27.57 8.12 -1.45
CA LEU A 73 -26.85 8.20 -0.16
C LEU A 73 -27.00 9.61 0.42
N THR A 74 -27.26 9.67 1.71
CA THR A 74 -27.30 10.90 2.50
C THR A 74 -26.02 11.13 3.28
N ARG A 75 -25.90 12.24 3.98
CA ARG A 75 -24.72 12.52 4.82
C ARG A 75 -24.55 11.58 6.01
N THR A 76 -25.59 10.85 6.38
CA THR A 76 -25.56 9.89 7.48
C THR A 76 -25.26 8.47 7.02
N ASP A 77 -25.38 8.20 5.72
CA ASP A 77 -25.01 6.95 5.10
C ASP A 77 -23.50 6.90 4.83
N PHE A 78 -22.98 5.74 4.40
CA PHE A 78 -21.54 5.56 4.27
C PHE A 78 -21.16 4.66 3.10
N ALA A 79 -19.89 4.71 2.73
CA ALA A 79 -19.32 3.80 1.75
C ALA A 79 -18.52 2.67 2.43
N ILE A 80 -18.46 1.51 1.79
CA ILE A 80 -17.66 0.36 2.20
C ILE A 80 -16.69 0.04 1.07
N ALA A 81 -15.40 0.16 1.32
CA ALA A 81 -14.35 -0.21 0.38
C ALA A 81 -13.95 -1.67 0.61
N LEU A 82 -14.37 -2.58 -0.26
CA LEU A 82 -14.01 -3.99 -0.22
C LEU A 82 -12.95 -4.27 -1.30
N GLY A 83 -11.67 -4.28 -0.93
CA GLY A 83 -10.61 -4.48 -1.93
C GLY A 83 -9.20 -4.18 -1.45
N GLY A 84 -8.29 -4.05 -2.42
CA GLY A 84 -6.92 -3.60 -2.20
C GLY A 84 -6.80 -2.07 -2.10
N GLY A 85 -5.56 -1.57 -2.23
CA GLY A 85 -5.26 -0.13 -2.14
C GLY A 85 -6.03 0.72 -3.15
N VAL A 86 -6.18 0.26 -4.39
CA VAL A 86 -6.92 0.98 -5.44
C VAL A 86 -8.38 1.23 -5.01
N VAL A 87 -9.05 0.19 -4.51
CA VAL A 87 -10.44 0.30 -4.04
C VAL A 87 -10.52 1.21 -2.82
N GLY A 88 -9.59 1.07 -1.87
CA GLY A 88 -9.54 1.90 -0.66
C GLY A 88 -9.36 3.38 -0.98
N ASP A 89 -8.42 3.70 -1.87
CA ASP A 89 -8.09 5.08 -2.25
C ASP A 89 -9.22 5.76 -3.04
N LEU A 90 -9.77 5.07 -4.05
CA LEU A 90 -10.90 5.56 -4.83
C LEU A 90 -12.15 5.80 -3.98
N THR A 91 -12.52 4.80 -3.17
CA THR A 91 -13.72 4.89 -2.32
C THR A 91 -13.56 5.97 -1.25
N GLY A 92 -12.38 6.02 -0.62
CA GLY A 92 -12.10 7.03 0.40
C GLY A 92 -12.11 8.44 -0.18
N PHE A 93 -11.58 8.65 -1.39
CA PHE A 93 -11.61 9.96 -2.04
C PHE A 93 -13.03 10.33 -2.48
N ALA A 94 -13.81 9.39 -3.03
CA ALA A 94 -15.22 9.62 -3.33
C ALA A 94 -16.03 9.96 -2.07
N ALA A 95 -15.80 9.24 -0.97
CA ALA A 95 -16.43 9.52 0.31
C ALA A 95 -16.03 10.88 0.90
N ALA A 96 -14.76 11.28 0.75
CA ALA A 96 -14.27 12.57 1.23
C ALA A 96 -14.94 13.77 0.56
N THR A 97 -15.38 13.61 -0.68
CA THR A 97 -15.87 14.70 -1.51
C THR A 97 -17.38 14.69 -1.72
N TYR A 98 -18.01 13.50 -1.77
CA TYR A 98 -19.45 13.38 -1.92
C TYR A 98 -20.18 14.05 -0.75
N MET A 99 -21.13 14.92 -1.05
CA MET A 99 -21.86 15.77 -0.08
C MET A 99 -20.96 16.57 0.89
N ARG A 100 -19.71 16.86 0.51
CA ARG A 100 -18.64 17.48 1.30
C ARG A 100 -18.11 16.58 2.43
N GLY A 101 -18.26 15.28 2.25
CA GLY A 101 -17.77 14.24 3.14
C GLY A 101 -18.88 13.39 3.73
N ILE A 102 -18.81 12.07 3.45
CA ILE A 102 -19.55 11.02 4.15
C ILE A 102 -18.54 10.08 4.80
N GLY A 103 -18.98 9.30 5.78
CA GLY A 103 -18.10 8.30 6.38
C GLY A 103 -17.82 7.12 5.44
N PHE A 104 -16.75 6.36 5.75
CA PHE A 104 -16.50 5.10 5.06
C PHE A 104 -15.81 4.07 5.96
N VAL A 105 -15.90 2.82 5.56
CA VAL A 105 -15.26 1.64 6.17
C VAL A 105 -14.36 1.00 5.14
N GLN A 106 -13.20 0.50 5.55
CA GLN A 106 -12.34 -0.30 4.71
C GLN A 106 -12.37 -1.78 5.12
N ILE A 107 -12.53 -2.66 4.16
CA ILE A 107 -12.38 -4.11 4.27
C ILE A 107 -11.23 -4.50 3.33
N PRO A 108 -9.96 -4.37 3.79
CA PRO A 108 -8.80 -4.64 2.94
C PRO A 108 -8.69 -6.13 2.62
N THR A 109 -8.55 -6.47 1.35
CA THR A 109 -8.45 -7.86 0.86
C THR A 109 -7.05 -8.24 0.39
N THR A 110 -6.12 -7.29 0.34
CA THR A 110 -4.69 -7.54 0.04
C THR A 110 -3.83 -7.36 1.27
N LEU A 111 -2.72 -8.09 1.36
CA LEU A 111 -1.78 -7.93 2.47
C LEU A 111 -1.26 -6.49 2.54
N LEU A 112 -0.91 -5.88 1.39
CA LEU A 112 -0.49 -4.49 1.31
C LEU A 112 -1.51 -3.53 1.93
N ALA A 113 -2.81 -3.72 1.63
CA ALA A 113 -3.84 -2.87 2.19
C ALA A 113 -4.03 -3.12 3.69
N MET A 114 -3.91 -4.35 4.17
CA MET A 114 -4.04 -4.70 5.59
C MET A 114 -2.94 -4.07 6.45
N VAL A 115 -1.70 -4.04 5.95
CA VAL A 115 -0.54 -3.59 6.75
C VAL A 115 -0.15 -2.14 6.50
N ASP A 116 -0.59 -1.57 5.36
CA ASP A 116 -0.13 -0.25 4.94
C ASP A 116 -1.26 0.63 4.39
N SER A 117 -1.72 0.47 3.15
CA SER A 117 -2.47 1.50 2.42
C SER A 117 -3.83 1.85 3.04
N SER A 118 -4.52 0.97 3.75
CA SER A 118 -5.78 1.29 4.43
C SER A 118 -5.61 2.21 5.65
N ILE A 119 -4.38 2.43 6.13
CA ILE A 119 -4.09 3.12 7.39
C ILE A 119 -3.50 4.50 7.11
N GLY A 120 -4.06 5.54 7.73
CA GLY A 120 -3.52 6.89 7.67
C GLY A 120 -4.22 7.84 6.72
N GLY A 121 -5.37 7.42 6.14
CA GLY A 121 -6.33 8.29 5.49
C GLY A 121 -5.87 8.95 4.19
N LYS A 122 -4.74 8.58 3.61
CA LYS A 122 -4.37 9.02 2.26
C LYS A 122 -5.30 8.36 1.28
N THR A 123 -6.07 9.13 0.53
CA THR A 123 -7.01 8.67 -0.49
C THR A 123 -6.82 9.49 -1.74
N GLY A 124 -7.04 8.91 -2.92
CA GLY A 124 -6.82 9.68 -4.15
C GLY A 124 -6.83 8.84 -5.41
N VAL A 125 -6.51 9.52 -6.49
CA VAL A 125 -6.46 8.99 -7.85
C VAL A 125 -5.17 9.40 -8.55
N ASP A 126 -4.86 8.69 -9.62
CA ASP A 126 -3.77 8.98 -10.52
C ASP A 126 -4.26 9.89 -11.65
N ILE A 127 -3.34 10.70 -12.16
CA ILE A 127 -3.53 11.52 -13.37
C ILE A 127 -2.35 11.28 -14.30
N PRO A 128 -2.41 11.67 -15.58
CA PRO A 128 -1.29 11.46 -16.52
C PRO A 128 0.04 12.01 -16.04
N GLU A 129 0.02 13.08 -15.25
CA GLU A 129 1.21 13.75 -14.72
C GLU A 129 1.86 13.00 -13.56
N GLY A 130 1.15 12.05 -12.94
CA GLY A 130 1.73 11.21 -11.88
C GLY A 130 0.72 10.55 -10.95
N LYS A 131 1.21 9.55 -10.21
CA LYS A 131 0.42 8.79 -9.24
C LYS A 131 0.10 9.62 -7.99
N ASN A 132 -1.13 9.45 -7.47
CA ASN A 132 -1.58 9.98 -6.19
C ASN A 132 -1.42 11.52 -6.05
N LEU A 133 -1.55 12.26 -7.16
CA LEU A 133 -1.43 13.72 -7.13
C LEU A 133 -2.74 14.40 -6.74
N VAL A 134 -3.88 13.76 -6.98
CA VAL A 134 -5.21 14.28 -6.66
C VAL A 134 -5.84 13.40 -5.59
N GLY A 135 -6.21 14.00 -4.45
CA GLY A 135 -6.77 13.24 -3.35
C GLY A 135 -7.08 14.07 -2.11
N ALA A 136 -7.42 13.37 -1.04
CA ALA A 136 -7.74 13.97 0.24
C ALA A 136 -7.22 13.11 1.40
N PHE A 137 -6.98 13.74 2.54
CA PHE A 137 -6.82 13.02 3.80
C PHE A 137 -8.21 12.75 4.39
N HIS A 138 -8.67 11.49 4.33
CA HIS A 138 -9.96 11.07 4.85
C HIS A 138 -9.80 9.73 5.60
N LEU A 139 -9.96 9.76 6.92
CA LEU A 139 -9.80 8.57 7.75
C LEU A 139 -11.05 7.67 7.66
N PRO A 140 -10.90 6.37 7.45
CA PRO A 140 -12.01 5.45 7.59
C PRO A 140 -12.46 5.41 9.06
N LYS A 141 -13.77 5.28 9.28
CA LYS A 141 -14.31 5.07 10.62
C LYS A 141 -13.86 3.74 11.22
N ARG A 142 -13.66 2.74 10.34
CA ARG A 142 -13.19 1.41 10.74
C ARG A 142 -12.40 0.75 9.61
N ILE A 143 -11.43 -0.08 9.99
CA ILE A 143 -10.73 -0.98 9.09
C ILE A 143 -10.96 -2.40 9.61
N VAL A 144 -11.64 -3.23 8.81
CA VAL A 144 -11.99 -4.62 9.15
C VAL A 144 -11.02 -5.54 8.44
N ARG A 145 -10.01 -6.03 9.15
CA ARG A 145 -8.98 -6.93 8.61
C ARG A 145 -9.33 -8.39 8.88
N ASP A 146 -9.34 -9.21 7.84
CA ASP A 146 -9.48 -10.67 7.96
C ASP A 146 -8.46 -11.34 7.04
N VAL A 147 -7.48 -12.02 7.62
CA VAL A 147 -6.41 -12.70 6.88
C VAL A 147 -6.89 -13.82 5.96
N LYS A 148 -8.13 -14.27 6.09
CA LYS A 148 -8.74 -15.23 5.16
C LYS A 148 -8.81 -14.74 3.73
N PHE A 149 -8.88 -13.42 3.49
CA PHE A 149 -8.79 -12.87 2.14
C PHE A 149 -7.44 -13.20 1.47
N LEU A 150 -6.39 -13.45 2.25
CA LEU A 150 -5.06 -13.79 1.72
C LEU A 150 -5.00 -15.18 1.09
N GLU A 151 -5.95 -16.08 1.41
CA GLU A 151 -6.00 -17.44 0.86
C GLU A 151 -6.15 -17.43 -0.67
N THR A 152 -6.90 -16.47 -1.21
CA THR A 152 -7.13 -16.31 -2.66
C THR A 152 -6.23 -15.26 -3.30
N LEU A 153 -5.40 -14.56 -2.51
CA LEU A 153 -4.56 -13.49 -3.00
C LEU A 153 -3.45 -14.03 -3.93
N PRO A 154 -3.29 -13.50 -5.16
CA PRO A 154 -2.19 -13.89 -6.04
C PRO A 154 -0.82 -13.71 -5.39
N GLY A 155 0.15 -14.59 -5.73
CA GLY A 155 1.50 -14.57 -5.14
C GLY A 155 2.22 -13.22 -5.29
N LYS A 156 2.06 -12.57 -6.46
CA LYS A 156 2.61 -11.24 -6.72
C LYS A 156 2.06 -10.19 -5.72
N GLU A 157 0.76 -10.18 -5.50
CA GLU A 157 0.12 -9.25 -4.57
C GLU A 157 0.47 -9.56 -3.11
N LEU A 158 0.65 -10.84 -2.76
CA LEU A 158 1.15 -11.24 -1.46
C LEU A 158 2.55 -10.67 -1.22
N LYS A 159 3.45 -10.78 -2.23
CA LYS A 159 4.81 -10.21 -2.15
C LYS A 159 4.81 -8.70 -1.97
N ASN A 160 3.89 -7.98 -2.61
CA ASN A 160 3.77 -6.53 -2.41
C ASN A 160 3.56 -6.19 -0.92
N GLY A 161 2.68 -6.90 -0.24
CA GLY A 161 2.45 -6.71 1.20
C GLY A 161 3.61 -7.19 2.07
N LEU A 162 4.28 -8.29 1.71
CA LEU A 162 5.46 -8.80 2.46
C LEU A 162 6.61 -7.78 2.46
N ALA A 163 6.82 -7.06 1.36
CA ALA A 163 7.83 -5.98 1.33
C ALA A 163 7.54 -4.89 2.36
N GLU A 164 6.28 -4.50 2.49
CA GLU A 164 5.84 -3.49 3.47
C GLU A 164 5.94 -4.00 4.92
N MET A 165 5.69 -5.29 5.15
CA MET A 165 5.91 -5.91 6.46
C MET A 165 7.39 -5.89 6.84
N ILE A 166 8.28 -6.25 5.92
CA ILE A 166 9.73 -6.20 6.14
C ILE A 166 10.16 -4.75 6.38
N LYS A 167 9.66 -3.79 5.59
CA LYS A 167 9.90 -2.37 5.78
C LYS A 167 9.53 -1.91 7.19
N THR A 168 8.35 -2.28 7.67
CA THR A 168 7.88 -1.94 9.02
C THR A 168 8.80 -2.51 10.09
N ALA A 169 9.24 -3.76 9.94
CA ALA A 169 10.16 -4.40 10.85
C ALA A 169 11.54 -3.70 10.87
N VAL A 170 12.09 -3.37 9.69
CA VAL A 170 13.35 -2.62 9.57
C VAL A 170 13.27 -1.26 10.24
N LEU A 171 12.12 -0.58 10.10
CA LEU A 171 11.93 0.77 10.66
C LEU A 171 11.81 0.77 12.18
N PHE A 172 11.08 -0.18 12.77
CA PHE A 172 10.54 -0.01 14.11
C PHE A 172 10.66 -1.23 15.03
N ASP A 173 11.00 -2.43 14.51
CA ASP A 173 10.70 -3.65 15.24
C ASP A 173 11.72 -4.77 15.03
N GLU A 174 12.78 -4.77 15.85
CA GLU A 174 13.84 -5.78 15.80
C GLU A 174 13.31 -7.21 16.09
N GLU A 175 12.34 -7.35 17.00
CA GLU A 175 11.76 -8.67 17.34
C GLU A 175 10.93 -9.22 16.18
N MET A 176 10.12 -8.36 15.55
CA MET A 176 9.36 -8.72 14.36
C MET A 176 10.31 -9.11 13.21
N PHE A 177 11.40 -8.35 13.02
CA PHE A 177 12.40 -8.67 12.00
C PHE A 177 13.01 -10.05 12.21
N ALA A 178 13.46 -10.35 13.43
CA ALA A 178 14.01 -11.66 13.80
C ALA A 178 12.98 -12.79 13.58
N ALA A 179 11.72 -12.55 13.95
CA ALA A 179 10.66 -13.52 13.76
C ALA A 179 10.33 -13.75 12.28
N LEU A 180 10.32 -12.70 11.43
CA LEU A 180 10.11 -12.82 9.99
C LEU A 180 11.23 -13.63 9.31
N ARG A 181 12.48 -13.53 9.76
CA ARG A 181 13.59 -14.38 9.27
C ARG A 181 13.34 -15.87 9.51
N VAL A 182 12.67 -16.22 10.61
CA VAL A 182 12.28 -17.61 10.90
C VAL A 182 11.01 -17.99 10.15
N PHE A 183 10.05 -17.04 10.06
CA PHE A 183 8.76 -17.29 9.43
C PHE A 183 8.87 -17.59 7.93
N VAL A 184 9.87 -17.03 7.24
CA VAL A 184 10.10 -17.31 5.81
C VAL A 184 10.28 -18.80 5.51
N ALA A 185 10.92 -19.53 6.40
CA ALA A 185 11.15 -20.98 6.25
C ALA A 185 9.87 -21.83 6.30
N LYS A 186 8.75 -21.28 6.83
CA LYS A 186 7.45 -21.97 6.86
C LYS A 186 6.78 -22.03 5.48
N GLY A 187 7.23 -21.20 4.55
CA GLY A 187 6.76 -21.19 3.16
C GLY A 187 5.44 -20.47 2.92
N ALA A 188 5.07 -20.36 1.64
CA ALA A 188 3.98 -19.50 1.16
C ALA A 188 2.58 -19.87 1.69
N ARG A 189 2.36 -21.11 2.15
CA ARG A 189 1.08 -21.51 2.75
C ARG A 189 0.84 -20.78 4.07
N GLU A 190 1.84 -20.75 4.94
CA GLU A 190 1.74 -20.08 6.24
C GLU A 190 1.64 -18.55 6.08
N TRP A 191 2.20 -18.01 4.98
CA TRP A 191 2.11 -16.58 4.68
C TRP A 191 0.69 -16.12 4.31
N ARG A 192 -0.25 -17.04 4.08
CA ARG A 192 -1.66 -16.78 3.78
C ARG A 192 -2.62 -17.16 4.90
N GLY A 193 -2.15 -17.94 5.86
CA GLY A 193 -2.97 -18.52 6.92
C GLY A 193 -3.08 -17.64 8.16
N GLU A 194 -3.73 -18.18 9.18
CA GLU A 194 -3.92 -17.55 10.49
C GLU A 194 -2.60 -17.11 11.17
N GLY A 195 -1.48 -17.79 10.85
CA GLY A 195 -0.16 -17.38 11.32
C GLY A 195 0.28 -15.98 10.88
N MET A 196 -0.36 -15.42 9.82
CA MET A 196 -0.12 -14.07 9.36
C MET A 196 -0.84 -13.01 10.22
N ALA A 197 -1.92 -13.36 10.90
CA ALA A 197 -2.78 -12.39 11.59
C ALA A 197 -2.01 -11.52 12.60
N GLN A 198 -1.13 -12.12 13.39
CA GLN A 198 -0.33 -11.39 14.36
C GLN A 198 0.61 -10.37 13.72
N TRP A 199 1.16 -10.68 12.56
CA TRP A 199 2.08 -9.78 11.84
C TRP A 199 1.35 -8.65 11.16
N VAL A 200 0.17 -8.93 10.60
CA VAL A 200 -0.73 -7.92 10.04
C VAL A 200 -1.12 -6.90 11.12
N GLU A 201 -1.53 -7.38 12.29
CA GLU A 201 -1.92 -6.51 13.39
C GLU A 201 -0.73 -5.70 13.92
N ARG A 202 0.44 -6.32 14.07
CA ARG A 202 1.65 -5.64 14.54
C ARG A 202 2.12 -4.53 13.59
N CYS A 203 2.07 -4.76 12.26
CA CYS A 203 2.33 -3.73 11.26
C CYS A 203 1.32 -2.58 11.34
N ALA A 204 0.03 -2.94 11.46
CA ALA A 204 -1.03 -1.95 11.53
C ALA A 204 -0.89 -1.05 12.77
N GLN A 205 -0.52 -1.61 13.92
CA GLN A 205 -0.27 -0.85 15.17
C GLN A 205 0.91 0.11 15.00
N TRP A 206 2.02 -0.34 14.40
CA TRP A 206 3.17 0.53 14.14
C TRP A 206 2.80 1.68 13.21
N LYS A 207 2.10 1.38 12.11
CA LYS A 207 1.68 2.43 11.18
C LYS A 207 0.69 3.40 11.83
N GLN A 208 -0.30 2.91 12.58
CA GLN A 208 -1.24 3.75 13.29
C GLN A 208 -0.53 4.70 14.25
N LYS A 209 0.42 4.18 15.04
CA LYS A 209 1.23 5.00 15.95
C LYS A 209 1.95 6.14 15.23
N VAL A 210 2.56 5.87 14.08
CA VAL A 210 3.25 6.90 13.29
C VAL A 210 2.26 7.92 12.71
N VAL A 211 1.08 7.46 12.28
CA VAL A 211 0.01 8.34 11.76
C VAL A 211 -0.55 9.24 12.86
N ASP A 212 -0.73 8.71 14.07
CA ASP A 212 -1.24 9.48 15.23
C ASP A 212 -0.25 10.57 15.66
N GLU A 213 1.07 10.30 15.53
CA GLU A 213 2.12 11.27 15.83
C GLU A 213 2.30 12.32 14.72
N ASP A 214 2.03 11.97 13.45
CA ASP A 214 2.26 12.84 12.28
C ASP A 214 1.27 12.53 11.16
N PHE A 215 0.05 13.04 11.26
CA PHE A 215 -1.02 12.76 10.32
C PHE A 215 -0.72 13.22 8.89
N ARG A 216 -0.07 14.39 8.71
CA ARG A 216 0.16 15.03 7.41
C ARG A 216 1.48 14.70 6.73
N GLU A 217 2.35 13.90 7.40
CA GLU A 217 3.67 13.51 6.88
C GLU A 217 4.65 14.70 6.76
N ASP A 218 4.59 15.61 7.71
CA ASP A 218 5.52 16.74 7.78
C ASP A 218 6.84 16.37 8.46
N GLY A 219 6.85 15.32 9.30
CA GLY A 219 7.97 14.90 10.15
C GLY A 219 8.24 13.40 10.15
N LYS A 220 7.93 12.74 11.27
CA LYS A 220 8.26 11.33 11.54
C LYS A 220 7.64 10.33 10.55
N ARG A 221 6.45 10.62 10.03
CA ARG A 221 5.79 9.77 9.04
C ARG A 221 6.58 9.63 7.74
N LYS A 222 7.51 10.55 7.45
CA LYS A 222 8.45 10.42 6.32
C LYS A 222 9.32 9.17 6.41
N LEU A 223 9.55 8.60 7.60
CA LEU A 223 10.24 7.32 7.79
C LEU A 223 9.57 6.17 7.01
N LEU A 224 8.24 6.21 6.87
CA LEU A 224 7.50 5.19 6.09
C LEU A 224 7.90 5.14 4.61
N ASN A 225 8.66 6.12 4.13
CA ASN A 225 9.23 6.14 2.78
C ASN A 225 10.55 5.36 2.64
N LEU A 226 10.93 4.52 3.63
CA LEU A 226 12.09 3.63 3.49
C LEU A 226 11.97 2.79 2.21
N GLY A 227 12.98 2.85 1.34
CA GLY A 227 12.99 2.18 0.04
C GLY A 227 12.16 2.85 -1.06
N HIS A 228 11.20 3.72 -0.73
CA HIS A 228 10.26 4.26 -1.71
C HIS A 228 10.86 5.28 -2.68
N THR A 229 11.88 6.02 -2.29
CA THR A 229 12.49 7.03 -3.17
C THR A 229 13.08 6.36 -4.41
N PHE A 230 13.98 5.40 -4.22
CA PHE A 230 14.53 4.62 -5.33
C PHE A 230 13.51 3.65 -5.91
N GLY A 231 12.66 3.04 -5.06
CA GLY A 231 11.61 2.11 -5.49
C GLY A 231 10.67 2.73 -6.51
N HIS A 232 10.12 3.91 -6.28
CA HIS A 232 9.21 4.58 -7.22
C HIS A 232 9.90 4.97 -8.53
N ALA A 233 11.18 5.39 -8.47
CA ALA A 233 11.93 5.68 -9.68
C ALA A 233 12.16 4.42 -10.54
N ILE A 234 12.48 3.28 -9.90
CA ILE A 234 12.63 1.98 -10.57
C ILE A 234 11.28 1.49 -11.12
N GLU A 235 10.19 1.62 -10.36
CA GLU A 235 8.84 1.27 -10.77
C GLU A 235 8.44 2.02 -12.05
N ALA A 236 8.60 3.33 -12.05
CA ALA A 236 8.31 4.17 -13.22
C ALA A 236 9.25 3.90 -14.41
N ALA A 237 10.55 3.73 -14.17
CA ALA A 237 11.51 3.39 -15.24
C ALA A 237 11.25 2.02 -15.87
N SER A 238 10.57 1.11 -15.16
CA SER A 238 10.14 -0.19 -15.67
C SER A 238 8.81 -0.15 -16.43
N ASP A 239 8.23 1.02 -16.67
CA ASP A 239 6.85 1.19 -17.18
C ASP A 239 5.84 0.40 -16.35
N PHE A 240 6.01 0.39 -15.02
CA PHE A 240 5.16 -0.33 -14.05
C PHE A 240 5.06 -1.85 -14.28
N LYS A 241 6.01 -2.44 -15.00
CA LYS A 241 6.08 -3.91 -15.19
C LYS A 241 6.48 -4.65 -13.92
N LEU A 242 7.29 -3.99 -13.08
CA LEU A 242 7.67 -4.49 -11.77
C LEU A 242 6.57 -4.19 -10.75
N GLY A 243 6.33 -5.12 -9.82
CA GLY A 243 5.40 -4.91 -8.72
C GLY A 243 5.94 -3.90 -7.70
N HIS A 244 5.04 -3.11 -7.09
CA HIS A 244 5.39 -2.09 -6.10
C HIS A 244 6.32 -2.63 -4.99
N GLY A 245 5.96 -3.74 -4.36
CA GLY A 245 6.77 -4.32 -3.29
C GLY A 245 8.16 -4.79 -3.73
N ALA A 246 8.30 -5.25 -4.98
CA ALA A 246 9.61 -5.59 -5.54
C ALA A 246 10.48 -4.31 -5.68
N CYS A 247 9.88 -3.22 -6.13
CA CYS A 247 10.58 -1.94 -6.27
C CYS A 247 10.97 -1.35 -4.90
N VAL A 248 10.08 -1.40 -3.92
CA VAL A 248 10.37 -0.98 -2.53
C VAL A 248 11.49 -1.84 -1.93
N ALA A 249 11.48 -3.16 -2.15
CA ALA A 249 12.54 -4.07 -1.71
C ALA A 249 13.91 -3.70 -2.32
N MET A 250 13.95 -3.40 -3.62
CA MET A 250 15.18 -2.92 -4.27
C MET A 250 15.64 -1.58 -3.71
N GLY A 251 14.71 -0.66 -3.47
CA GLY A 251 15.02 0.61 -2.82
C GLY A 251 15.55 0.43 -1.40
N MET A 252 15.00 -0.51 -0.61
CA MET A 252 15.55 -0.85 0.71
C MET A 252 16.97 -1.41 0.64
N ARG A 253 17.30 -2.23 -0.38
CA ARG A 253 18.68 -2.70 -0.59
C ARG A 253 19.64 -1.55 -0.86
N ILE A 254 19.23 -0.60 -1.71
CA ILE A 254 20.05 0.56 -2.07
C ILE A 254 20.38 1.40 -0.82
N VAL A 255 19.39 1.79 -0.04
CA VAL A 255 19.59 2.65 1.14
C VAL A 255 20.07 1.88 2.36
N GLY A 256 19.84 0.57 2.43
CA GLY A 256 20.17 -0.30 3.54
C GLY A 256 21.46 -1.11 3.37
N ARG A 257 22.31 -0.79 2.39
CA ARG A 257 23.53 -1.57 2.08
C ARG A 257 24.53 -1.72 3.23
N GLU A 258 24.51 -0.79 4.18
CA GLU A 258 25.33 -0.84 5.41
C GLU A 258 24.74 -1.76 6.50
N VAL A 259 23.52 -2.32 6.28
CA VAL A 259 22.82 -3.24 7.16
C VAL A 259 22.53 -4.54 6.37
N PRO A 260 23.51 -5.47 6.29
CA PRO A 260 23.42 -6.63 5.39
C PRO A 260 22.22 -7.53 5.65
N GLU A 261 21.70 -7.56 6.87
CA GLU A 261 20.52 -8.34 7.26
C GLU A 261 19.27 -7.97 6.43
N ILE A 262 19.19 -6.72 5.94
CA ILE A 262 18.11 -6.28 5.05
C ILE A 262 18.20 -7.03 3.71
N GLY A 263 19.40 -7.13 3.16
CA GLY A 263 19.63 -7.91 1.95
C GLY A 263 19.30 -9.40 2.13
N GLU A 264 19.75 -9.99 3.24
CA GLU A 264 19.53 -11.41 3.56
C GLU A 264 18.04 -11.77 3.68
N ILE A 265 17.25 -10.96 4.40
CA ILE A 265 15.81 -11.25 4.54
C ILE A 265 15.08 -11.09 3.21
N LEU A 266 15.41 -10.08 2.42
CA LEU A 266 14.81 -9.87 1.10
C LEU A 266 15.14 -11.02 0.13
N ASP A 267 16.36 -11.58 0.21
CA ASP A 267 16.75 -12.78 -0.55
C ASP A 267 15.96 -14.00 -0.11
N ALA A 268 15.82 -14.20 1.20
CA ALA A 268 15.07 -15.32 1.75
C ALA A 268 13.58 -15.32 1.30
N TYR A 269 12.97 -14.15 1.18
CA TYR A 269 11.60 -13.99 0.64
C TYR A 269 11.56 -13.98 -0.90
N GLY A 270 12.69 -14.12 -1.58
CA GLY A 270 12.79 -14.22 -3.04
C GLY A 270 12.48 -12.90 -3.74
N PHE A 271 12.85 -11.76 -3.17
CA PHE A 271 12.77 -10.47 -3.85
C PHE A 271 13.91 -10.30 -4.86
N ALA A 272 13.62 -9.59 -5.95
CA ALA A 272 14.60 -9.23 -6.95
C ALA A 272 15.74 -8.39 -6.36
N ARG A 273 16.91 -8.50 -6.98
CA ARG A 273 18.10 -7.67 -6.73
C ARG A 273 18.21 -6.61 -7.79
N VAL A 274 18.88 -5.51 -7.45
CA VAL A 274 19.29 -4.51 -8.40
C VAL A 274 20.82 -4.41 -8.37
N GLU A 275 21.43 -4.57 -9.54
CA GLU A 275 22.85 -4.40 -9.75
C GLU A 275 23.07 -3.11 -10.52
N CYS A 276 23.86 -2.21 -9.96
CA CYS A 276 24.04 -0.87 -10.50
C CYS A 276 25.34 -0.81 -11.33
N GLY A 277 25.19 -0.61 -12.64
CA GLY A 277 26.28 -0.32 -13.55
C GLY A 277 26.41 1.17 -13.85
N PRO A 278 27.45 1.56 -14.63
CA PRO A 278 27.69 2.97 -14.94
C PRO A 278 26.59 3.62 -15.79
N ARG A 279 25.90 2.84 -16.64
CA ARG A 279 24.84 3.31 -17.55
C ARG A 279 23.50 2.63 -17.33
N SER A 280 23.46 1.48 -16.70
CA SER A 280 22.29 0.64 -16.55
C SER A 280 22.13 0.15 -15.13
N LEU A 281 20.88 -0.08 -14.72
CA LEU A 281 20.52 -0.90 -13.56
C LEU A 281 19.99 -2.23 -14.07
N TRP A 282 20.51 -3.33 -13.56
CA TRP A 282 20.06 -4.67 -13.90
C TRP A 282 19.22 -5.24 -12.77
N VAL A 283 17.96 -5.55 -13.06
CA VAL A 283 17.06 -6.21 -12.13
C VAL A 283 17.14 -7.71 -12.37
N THR A 284 17.61 -8.46 -11.37
CA THR A 284 17.84 -9.90 -11.43
C THR A 284 17.12 -10.64 -10.33
N GLY A 285 16.80 -11.92 -10.56
CA GLY A 285 16.10 -12.75 -9.57
C GLY A 285 14.62 -12.40 -9.39
N GLY A 286 14.00 -12.91 -8.33
CA GLY A 286 12.57 -12.75 -8.10
C GLY A 286 11.72 -13.29 -9.25
N GLU A 287 10.73 -12.55 -9.69
CA GLU A 287 9.89 -12.91 -10.84
C GLU A 287 10.63 -12.77 -12.18
N ASN A 288 11.77 -12.08 -12.22
CA ASN A 288 12.60 -11.86 -13.40
C ASN A 288 13.81 -12.81 -13.44
N ALA A 289 13.79 -13.91 -12.71
CA ALA A 289 14.93 -14.85 -12.63
C ALA A 289 15.35 -15.40 -14.00
N ALA A 290 14.41 -15.58 -14.93
CA ALA A 290 14.67 -16.12 -16.26
C ALA A 290 15.17 -15.09 -17.27
N SER A 291 14.91 -13.80 -17.06
CA SER A 291 15.28 -12.71 -17.99
C SER A 291 15.53 -11.44 -17.21
N PRO A 292 16.81 -11.08 -16.96
CA PRO A 292 17.14 -9.82 -16.32
C PRO A 292 16.54 -8.62 -17.08
N LEU A 293 15.99 -7.67 -16.33
CA LEU A 293 15.46 -6.43 -16.89
C LEU A 293 16.53 -5.35 -16.78
N GLU A 294 16.89 -4.76 -17.91
CA GLU A 294 17.79 -3.60 -17.97
C GLU A 294 16.97 -2.31 -17.92
N LEU A 295 17.34 -1.41 -17.01
CA LEU A 295 16.78 -0.08 -16.88
C LEU A 295 17.86 0.96 -17.17
N ASP A 296 17.52 2.02 -17.90
CA ASP A 296 18.42 3.14 -18.14
C ASP A 296 18.65 3.93 -16.84
N ARG A 297 19.92 4.07 -16.44
CA ARG A 297 20.30 4.76 -15.21
C ARG A 297 19.97 6.25 -15.27
N GLY A 298 20.12 6.88 -16.44
CA GLY A 298 19.79 8.28 -16.64
C GLY A 298 18.31 8.54 -16.46
N GLN A 299 17.45 7.63 -16.95
CA GLN A 299 16.00 7.69 -16.73
C GLN A 299 15.65 7.58 -15.24
N VAL A 300 16.22 6.61 -14.53
CA VAL A 300 15.99 6.47 -13.07
C VAL A 300 16.43 7.74 -12.33
N MET A 301 17.58 8.30 -12.65
CA MET A 301 18.05 9.56 -12.06
C MET A 301 17.13 10.75 -12.38
N SER A 302 16.63 10.85 -13.60
CA SER A 302 15.66 11.89 -13.98
C SER A 302 14.37 11.78 -13.17
N LEU A 303 13.86 10.56 -12.97
CA LEU A 303 12.66 10.32 -12.14
C LEU A 303 12.88 10.69 -10.67
N LEU A 304 14.07 10.46 -10.12
CA LEU A 304 14.43 10.91 -8.77
C LEU A 304 14.42 12.44 -8.65
N THR A 305 14.81 13.17 -9.70
CA THR A 305 14.79 14.64 -9.67
C THR A 305 13.37 15.23 -9.66
N ASN A 306 12.39 14.49 -10.13
CA ASN A 306 10.97 14.88 -10.16
C ASN A 306 10.16 14.36 -8.95
N ASP A 307 10.81 13.70 -7.97
CA ASP A 307 10.12 13.16 -6.78
C ASP A 307 9.56 14.31 -5.91
N LYS A 308 8.34 14.13 -5.42
CA LYS A 308 7.65 15.03 -4.46
C LYS A 308 8.42 15.28 -3.16
N LYS A 309 9.35 14.40 -2.81
CA LYS A 309 10.19 14.49 -1.60
C LYS A 309 11.35 15.49 -1.76
N ARG A 310 11.48 16.08 -2.94
CA ARG A 310 12.49 17.09 -3.21
C ARG A 310 12.13 18.41 -2.52
N SER A 311 13.12 19.00 -1.86
CA SER A 311 13.06 20.36 -1.31
C SER A 311 14.25 21.16 -1.85
N GLY A 312 14.01 22.05 -2.81
CA GLY A 312 15.08 22.76 -3.49
C GLY A 312 16.01 21.80 -4.24
N ASP A 313 17.31 21.84 -3.90
CA ASP A 313 18.35 21.00 -4.51
C ASP A 313 18.71 19.74 -3.70
N SER A 314 17.85 19.33 -2.76
CA SER A 314 18.04 18.13 -1.95
C SER A 314 16.82 17.24 -1.96
N ILE A 315 17.00 15.98 -1.57
CA ILE A 315 15.96 14.98 -1.35
C ILE A 315 16.19 14.32 0.01
N THR A 316 15.11 14.07 0.75
CA THR A 316 15.19 13.36 2.02
C THR A 316 15.15 11.84 1.77
N LEU A 317 16.20 11.14 2.15
CA LEU A 317 16.27 9.68 2.13
C LEU A 317 16.05 9.13 3.54
N VAL A 318 15.43 7.96 3.62
CA VAL A 318 15.34 7.18 4.86
C VAL A 318 16.47 6.16 4.84
N VAL A 319 17.39 6.26 5.79
CA VAL A 319 18.61 5.43 5.82
C VAL A 319 18.61 4.59 7.10
N PRO A 320 18.59 3.25 6.98
CA PRO A 320 18.77 2.37 8.12
C PRO A 320 20.20 2.48 8.69
N ARG A 321 20.29 2.60 10.02
CA ARG A 321 21.58 2.50 10.75
C ARG A 321 21.75 1.12 11.36
N LYS A 322 20.65 0.55 11.80
CA LYS A 322 20.47 -0.85 12.21
C LYS A 322 18.99 -1.22 12.09
N ILE A 323 18.66 -2.48 12.25
CA ILE A 323 17.26 -2.89 12.35
C ILE A 323 16.61 -2.18 13.55
N GLY A 324 15.40 -1.65 13.36
CA GLY A 324 14.66 -0.87 14.35
C GLY A 324 15.09 0.59 14.48
N ALA A 325 16.14 1.04 13.75
CA ALA A 325 16.61 2.43 13.82
C ALA A 325 16.98 2.98 12.44
N CYS A 326 16.16 3.91 11.95
CA CYS A 326 16.35 4.62 10.68
C CYS A 326 16.39 6.14 10.91
N GLU A 327 17.08 6.83 10.02
CA GLU A 327 17.23 8.29 10.05
C GLU A 327 16.74 8.92 8.75
N LEU A 328 16.27 10.16 8.86
CA LEU A 328 16.03 11.03 7.71
C LEU A 328 17.31 11.76 7.36
N VAL A 329 17.84 11.51 6.16
CA VAL A 329 19.09 12.09 5.67
C VAL A 329 18.80 13.00 4.50
N GLU A 330 19.03 14.28 4.67
CA GLU A 330 18.96 15.23 3.56
C GLU A 330 20.17 15.04 2.65
N THR A 331 19.92 14.68 1.39
CA THR A 331 20.94 14.32 0.42
C THR A 331 20.88 15.29 -0.76
N PRO A 332 21.98 16.01 -1.07
CA PRO A 332 22.06 16.86 -2.27
C PRO A 332 21.79 16.04 -3.53
N MET A 333 21.04 16.57 -4.49
CA MET A 333 20.72 15.87 -5.73
C MET A 333 21.98 15.44 -6.51
N ALA A 334 23.06 16.20 -6.45
CA ALA A 334 24.34 15.84 -7.04
C ALA A 334 24.97 14.56 -6.44
N GLU A 335 24.60 14.19 -5.22
CA GLU A 335 25.14 13.04 -4.49
C GLU A 335 24.21 11.82 -4.52
N VAL A 336 22.94 11.97 -4.91
CA VAL A 336 21.97 10.87 -4.96
C VAL A 336 22.44 9.71 -5.85
N GLY A 337 23.13 10.02 -6.96
CA GLY A 337 23.73 9.02 -7.84
C GLY A 337 24.78 8.12 -7.17
N ASN A 338 25.36 8.54 -6.02
CA ASN A 338 26.33 7.73 -5.28
C ASN A 338 25.68 6.53 -4.58
N TRP A 339 24.37 6.57 -4.33
CA TRP A 339 23.62 5.44 -3.78
C TRP A 339 23.43 4.32 -4.79
N LEU A 340 23.46 4.63 -6.09
CA LEU A 340 23.38 3.67 -7.20
C LEU A 340 24.78 3.14 -7.64
N ARG A 341 25.63 2.74 -6.68
CA ARG A 341 26.96 2.18 -6.91
C ARG A 341 27.08 0.77 -6.41
#